data_3b164591744bb8c0d611a2dea6544175
#
_entry.id   3b164591744bb8c0d611a2dea6544175
#
_cell.length_a   1.000
_cell.length_b   1.000
_cell.length_c   1.000
_cell.angle_alpha   90.00
_cell.angle_beta   90.00
_cell.angle_gamma   90.00
#
_symmetry.space_group_name_H-M   'P 1'
#
loop_
_entity.id
_entity.type
_entity.pdbx_description
1 polymer ?
#
loop_
_entity_poly.entity_id
_entity_poly.type
_entity_poly.pdbx_seq_one_letter_code
_entity_poly.pdbx_strand_id
1 'polypeptide(L)'
;MPPTPAIGWRLRVKIFVERFWQPTSACMMCMPGSLGNVFSPVHWSIALKTGLLTGVVALLLSLTPVARLYSNRYGNALVVGSVTALGDAYSHANHYGFFHAEALLTGAVSALLALLASYLLEDRGRRIRGAWSALRARSRRAEE
;
A
#
# COMPACT_ATOMS: atom_id res chain seq x y z
N MET A 1 -14.43 14.87 22.05
CA MET A 1 -14.07 14.27 20.75
C MET A 1 -14.99 13.09 20.50
N PRO A 2 -15.71 12.99 19.38
CA PRO A 2 -16.52 11.81 19.10
C PRO A 2 -15.60 10.60 18.95
N PRO A 3 -15.99 9.41 19.42
CA PRO A 3 -15.21 8.19 19.28
C PRO A 3 -14.99 7.91 17.80
N THR A 4 -13.73 7.67 17.42
CA THR A 4 -13.39 7.22 16.05
C THR A 4 -14.15 5.92 15.76
N PRO A 5 -14.91 5.85 14.66
CA PRO A 5 -15.65 4.63 14.33
C PRO A 5 -14.65 3.46 14.24
N ALA A 6 -14.93 2.39 14.96
CA ALA A 6 -14.10 1.20 14.97
C ALA A 6 -13.97 0.66 13.54
N ILE A 7 -12.76 0.68 13.00
CA ILE A 7 -12.45 0.12 11.69
C ILE A 7 -12.80 -1.38 11.72
N GLY A 8 -13.75 -1.78 10.90
CA GLY A 8 -14.21 -3.17 10.84
C GLY A 8 -13.07 -4.13 10.46
N TRP A 9 -13.13 -5.37 10.95
CA TRP A 9 -12.14 -6.43 10.70
C TRP A 9 -11.76 -6.57 9.22
N ARG A 10 -12.74 -6.59 8.33
CA ARG A 10 -12.51 -6.70 6.88
C ARG A 10 -11.61 -5.61 6.32
N LEU A 11 -11.79 -4.38 6.81
CA LEU A 11 -10.96 -3.25 6.37
C LEU A 11 -9.53 -3.36 6.91
N ARG A 12 -9.35 -3.85 8.13
CA ARG A 12 -8.02 -4.11 8.72
C ARG A 12 -7.25 -5.17 7.95
N VAL A 13 -7.91 -6.29 7.60
CA VAL A 13 -7.31 -7.35 6.77
C VAL A 13 -6.94 -6.80 5.40
N LYS A 14 -7.82 -6.01 4.77
CA LYS A 14 -7.54 -5.38 3.48
C LYS A 14 -6.31 -4.48 3.56
N ILE A 15 -6.24 -3.60 4.57
CA ILE A 15 -5.07 -2.72 4.79
C ILE A 15 -3.81 -3.56 4.94
N PHE A 16 -3.82 -4.61 5.77
CA PHE A 16 -2.67 -5.48 5.96
C PHE A 16 -2.22 -6.13 4.64
N VAL A 17 -3.14 -6.75 3.90
CA VAL A 17 -2.83 -7.45 2.64
C VAL A 17 -2.26 -6.49 1.59
N GLU A 18 -2.87 -5.31 1.40
CA GLU A 18 -2.38 -4.31 0.46
C GLU A 18 -0.98 -3.81 0.86
N ARG A 19 -0.74 -3.58 2.16
CA ARG A 19 0.53 -3.09 2.70
C ARG A 19 1.60 -4.17 2.85
N PHE A 20 1.23 -5.41 2.75
CA PHE A 20 2.15 -6.54 2.64
C PHE A 20 2.64 -6.72 1.20
N TRP A 21 1.71 -6.84 0.23
CA TRP A 21 2.08 -7.15 -1.15
C TRP A 21 2.76 -6.00 -1.88
N GLN A 22 2.36 -4.78 -1.61
CA GLN A 22 2.88 -3.60 -2.31
C GLN A 22 4.39 -3.39 -2.04
N PRO A 23 4.89 -3.39 -0.79
CA PRO A 23 6.32 -3.33 -0.50
C PRO A 23 7.09 -4.56 -0.96
N THR A 24 6.50 -5.76 -0.80
CA THR A 24 7.10 -7.01 -1.29
C THR A 24 7.38 -6.90 -2.80
N SER A 25 6.39 -6.47 -3.58
CA SER A 25 6.55 -6.28 -5.03
C SER A 25 7.56 -5.18 -5.35
N ALA A 26 7.54 -4.06 -4.62
CA ALA A 26 8.48 -2.97 -4.83
C ALA A 26 9.93 -3.39 -4.56
N CYS A 27 10.18 -4.11 -3.46
CA CYS A 27 11.50 -4.65 -3.13
C CYS A 27 11.98 -5.59 -4.25
N MET A 28 11.12 -6.49 -4.75
CA MET A 28 11.46 -7.38 -5.86
C MET A 28 11.74 -6.64 -7.17
N MET A 29 11.08 -5.50 -7.43
CA MET A 29 11.29 -4.69 -8.64
C MET A 29 12.55 -3.82 -8.58
N CYS A 30 12.98 -3.42 -7.39
CA CYS A 30 14.10 -2.51 -7.18
C CYS A 30 15.46 -3.22 -7.10
N MET A 31 15.50 -4.54 -7.26
CA MET A 31 16.74 -5.31 -7.18
C MET A 31 17.74 -4.88 -8.27
N PRO A 32 18.97 -4.50 -7.89
CA PRO A 32 20.06 -4.36 -8.83
C PRO A 32 20.51 -5.75 -9.27
N GLY A 33 20.46 -6.04 -10.55
CA GLY A 33 21.03 -7.25 -11.11
C GLY A 33 20.19 -7.99 -12.13
N SER A 34 20.66 -9.16 -12.52
CA SER A 34 20.04 -9.99 -13.54
C SER A 34 18.70 -10.59 -13.10
N LEU A 35 17.86 -10.95 -14.08
CA LEU A 35 16.60 -11.68 -13.88
C LEU A 35 16.75 -12.93 -12.98
N GLY A 36 17.99 -13.48 -12.84
CA GLY A 36 18.29 -14.58 -11.93
C GLY A 36 18.01 -14.29 -10.46
N ASN A 37 18.08 -13.02 -10.04
CA ASN A 37 17.79 -12.63 -8.66
C ASN A 37 16.31 -12.78 -8.31
N VAL A 38 15.41 -12.70 -9.28
CA VAL A 38 13.96 -12.92 -9.10
C VAL A 38 13.68 -14.34 -8.59
N PHE A 39 14.53 -15.29 -8.89
CA PHE A 39 14.42 -16.69 -8.46
C PHE A 39 15.23 -17.02 -7.19
N SER A 40 15.93 -16.03 -6.62
CA SER A 40 16.74 -16.24 -5.42
C SER A 40 15.87 -16.38 -4.17
N PRO A 41 15.94 -17.51 -3.44
CA PRO A 41 15.19 -17.70 -2.18
C PRO A 41 15.56 -16.65 -1.12
N VAL A 42 16.81 -16.18 -1.13
CA VAL A 42 17.29 -15.16 -0.19
C VAL A 42 16.56 -13.85 -0.42
N HIS A 43 16.44 -13.40 -1.67
CA HIS A 43 15.73 -12.17 -2.00
C HIS A 43 14.22 -12.26 -1.70
N TRP A 44 13.60 -13.41 -1.99
CA TRP A 44 12.22 -13.64 -1.59
C TRP A 44 12.04 -13.53 -0.07
N SER A 45 12.97 -14.07 0.72
CA SER A 45 12.90 -13.97 2.18
C SER A 45 13.01 -12.52 2.66
N ILE A 46 13.85 -11.71 2.02
CA ILE A 46 14.01 -10.27 2.34
C ILE A 46 12.75 -9.51 1.95
N ALA A 47 12.28 -9.68 0.72
CA ALA A 47 11.07 -9.01 0.23
C ALA A 47 9.82 -9.34 1.09
N LEU A 48 9.66 -10.61 1.49
CA LEU A 48 8.58 -11.02 2.39
C LEU A 48 8.71 -10.40 3.79
N LYS A 49 9.94 -10.30 4.34
CA LYS A 49 10.20 -9.60 5.61
C LYS A 49 9.83 -8.11 5.51
N THR A 50 10.27 -7.45 4.44
CA THR A 50 9.93 -6.03 4.17
C THR A 50 8.42 -5.84 4.11
N GLY A 51 7.71 -6.69 3.36
CA GLY A 51 6.26 -6.66 3.26
C GLY A 51 5.56 -6.92 4.59
N LEU A 52 6.01 -7.92 5.36
CA LEU A 52 5.44 -8.24 6.66
C LEU A 52 5.61 -7.10 7.65
N LEU A 53 6.83 -6.54 7.77
CA LEU A 53 7.11 -5.39 8.61
C LEU A 53 6.22 -4.20 8.24
N THR A 54 6.18 -3.86 6.95
CA THR A 54 5.37 -2.73 6.46
C THR A 54 3.89 -2.97 6.72
N GLY A 55 3.39 -4.19 6.49
CA GLY A 55 2.00 -4.55 6.74
C GLY A 55 1.62 -4.43 8.21
N VAL A 56 2.45 -4.93 9.11
CA VAL A 56 2.23 -4.84 10.56
C VAL A 56 2.28 -3.39 11.03
N VAL A 57 3.31 -2.63 10.63
CA VAL A 57 3.44 -1.21 11.00
C VAL A 57 2.25 -0.41 10.47
N ALA A 58 1.83 -0.62 9.23
CA ALA A 58 0.66 0.05 8.66
C ALA A 58 -0.62 -0.29 9.43
N LEU A 59 -0.79 -1.53 9.85
CA LEU A 59 -1.91 -1.94 10.69
C LEU A 59 -1.89 -1.21 12.04
N LEU A 60 -0.74 -1.15 12.71
CA LEU A 60 -0.57 -0.42 13.96
C LEU A 60 -0.84 1.09 13.80
N LEU A 61 -0.28 1.72 12.75
CA LEU A 61 -0.52 3.12 12.43
C LEU A 61 -2.00 3.40 12.14
N SER A 62 -2.75 2.44 11.59
CA SER A 62 -4.19 2.58 11.37
C SER A 62 -5.00 2.72 12.66
N LEU A 63 -4.42 2.35 13.80
CA LEU A 63 -5.03 2.50 15.14
C LEU A 63 -4.68 3.84 15.81
N THR A 64 -3.82 4.64 15.20
CA THR A 64 -3.33 5.91 15.72
C THR A 64 -3.97 7.11 15.00
N PRO A 65 -3.84 8.35 15.51
CA PRO A 65 -4.26 9.55 14.81
C PRO A 65 -3.61 9.74 13.42
N VAL A 66 -2.45 9.12 13.18
CA VAL A 66 -1.75 9.08 11.88
C VAL A 66 -2.63 8.43 10.79
N ALA A 67 -3.61 7.62 11.17
CA ALA A 67 -4.61 7.07 10.24
C ALA A 67 -5.31 8.13 9.39
N ARG A 68 -5.38 9.39 9.85
CA ARG A 68 -5.93 10.50 9.08
C ARG A 68 -5.13 10.80 7.81
N LEU A 69 -3.82 10.54 7.81
CA LEU A 69 -2.98 10.70 6.61
C LEU A 69 -3.36 9.72 5.51
N TYR A 70 -3.88 8.55 5.86
CA TYR A 70 -4.36 7.56 4.87
C TYR A 70 -5.61 8.02 4.10
N SER A 71 -6.35 9.01 4.61
CA SER A 71 -7.51 9.57 3.90
C SER A 71 -7.12 10.46 2.74
N ASN A 72 -5.92 11.02 2.75
CA ASN A 72 -5.35 11.81 1.66
C ASN A 72 -4.38 10.93 0.85
N ARG A 73 -4.54 10.90 -0.48
CA ARG A 73 -3.69 10.12 -1.39
C ARG A 73 -2.20 10.41 -1.25
N TYR A 74 -1.82 11.69 -1.08
CA TYR A 74 -0.42 12.08 -0.90
C TYR A 74 0.12 11.67 0.48
N GLY A 75 -0.67 11.91 1.53
CA GLY A 75 -0.33 11.45 2.88
C GLY A 75 -0.20 9.93 2.96
N ASN A 76 -1.11 9.20 2.29
CA ASN A 76 -1.05 7.76 2.17
C ASN A 76 0.25 7.30 1.47
N ALA A 77 0.58 7.90 0.33
CA ALA A 77 1.80 7.56 -0.42
C ALA A 77 3.06 7.84 0.41
N LEU A 78 3.11 8.99 1.09
CA LEU A 78 4.24 9.37 1.95
C LEU A 78 4.43 8.35 3.09
N VAL A 79 3.36 8.01 3.81
CA VAL A 79 3.44 7.03 4.91
C VAL A 79 3.87 5.66 4.39
N VAL A 80 3.27 5.20 3.28
CA VAL A 80 3.63 3.90 2.67
C VAL A 80 5.09 3.89 2.24
N GLY A 81 5.54 4.91 1.52
CA GLY A 81 6.91 5.01 1.05
C GLY A 81 7.92 5.04 2.20
N SER A 82 7.67 5.86 3.22
CA SER A 82 8.56 5.98 4.37
C SER A 82 8.64 4.68 5.19
N VAL A 83 7.48 4.06 5.48
CA VAL A 83 7.45 2.80 6.22
C VAL A 83 8.10 1.68 5.43
N THR A 84 7.91 1.65 4.10
CA THR A 84 8.56 0.67 3.23
C THR A 84 10.06 0.87 3.19
N ALA A 85 10.55 2.11 3.03
CA ALA A 85 11.99 2.40 3.03
C ALA A 85 12.66 1.94 4.32
N LEU A 86 12.04 2.23 5.48
CA LEU A 86 12.55 1.81 6.77
C LEU A 86 12.51 0.29 6.96
N GLY A 87 11.41 -0.35 6.54
CA GLY A 87 11.25 -1.81 6.59
C GLY A 87 12.25 -2.53 5.70
N ASP A 88 12.52 -2.00 4.51
CA ASP A 88 13.50 -2.52 3.57
C ASP A 88 14.92 -2.33 4.08
N ALA A 89 15.26 -1.14 4.58
CA ALA A 89 16.55 -0.85 5.22
C ALA A 89 16.84 -1.82 6.38
N TYR A 90 15.84 -2.07 7.23
CA TYR A 90 15.95 -3.03 8.33
C TYR A 90 16.15 -4.46 7.82
N SER A 91 15.40 -4.87 6.80
CA SER A 91 15.46 -6.23 6.24
C SER A 91 16.80 -6.54 5.58
N HIS A 92 17.48 -5.50 5.04
CA HIS A 92 18.80 -5.60 4.40
C HIS A 92 19.97 -5.25 5.32
N ALA A 93 19.72 -4.83 6.56
CA ALA A 93 20.76 -4.33 7.47
C ALA A 93 21.96 -5.27 7.65
N ASN A 94 21.70 -6.59 7.62
CA ASN A 94 22.75 -7.61 7.77
C ASN A 94 23.58 -7.84 6.49
N HIS A 95 23.15 -7.30 5.34
CA HIS A 95 23.81 -7.54 4.05
C HIS A 95 24.47 -6.29 3.49
N TYR A 96 23.84 -5.12 3.63
CA TYR A 96 24.26 -3.88 2.97
C TYR A 96 24.41 -2.68 3.92
N GLY A 97 24.20 -2.89 5.23
CA GLY A 97 24.07 -1.79 6.17
C GLY A 97 22.66 -1.19 6.17
N PHE A 98 22.37 -0.33 7.16
CA PHE A 98 21.02 0.18 7.38
C PHE A 98 20.58 1.23 6.34
N PHE A 99 21.50 2.11 5.93
CA PHE A 99 21.20 3.15 4.95
C PHE A 99 21.83 2.82 3.59
N HIS A 100 21.02 2.41 2.64
CA HIS A 100 21.45 2.13 1.28
C HIS A 100 20.43 2.65 0.27
N ALA A 101 20.91 2.97 -0.95
CA ALA A 101 20.07 3.57 -1.99
C ALA A 101 18.87 2.70 -2.39
N GLU A 102 19.02 1.38 -2.31
CA GLU A 102 17.97 0.41 -2.63
C GLU A 102 16.74 0.59 -1.74
N ALA A 103 16.93 0.79 -0.42
CA ALA A 103 15.81 1.01 0.49
C ALA A 103 15.03 2.29 0.17
N LEU A 104 15.73 3.35 -0.21
CA LEU A 104 15.09 4.60 -0.64
C LEU A 104 14.33 4.40 -1.95
N LEU A 105 14.90 3.67 -2.90
CA LEU A 105 14.26 3.36 -4.18
C LEU A 105 13.02 2.49 -3.96
N THR A 106 13.10 1.45 -3.13
CA THR A 106 11.97 0.59 -2.75
C THR A 106 10.84 1.40 -2.11
N GLY A 107 11.18 2.33 -1.22
CA GLY A 107 10.22 3.27 -0.62
C GLY A 107 9.58 4.19 -1.66
N ALA A 108 10.36 4.77 -2.56
CA ALA A 108 9.86 5.64 -3.62
C ALA A 108 8.91 4.90 -4.59
N VAL A 109 9.29 3.70 -5.01
CA VAL A 109 8.43 2.85 -5.87
C VAL A 109 7.14 2.47 -5.14
N SER A 110 7.21 2.12 -3.85
CA SER A 110 6.01 1.84 -3.04
C SER A 110 5.09 3.05 -2.91
N ALA A 111 5.65 4.25 -2.72
CA ALA A 111 4.88 5.49 -2.70
C ALA A 111 4.18 5.75 -4.04
N LEU A 112 4.89 5.55 -5.14
CA LEU A 112 4.34 5.70 -6.50
C LEU A 112 3.21 4.70 -6.76
N LEU A 113 3.40 3.43 -6.41
CA LEU A 113 2.36 2.40 -6.53
C LEU A 113 1.13 2.74 -5.67
N ALA A 114 1.32 3.29 -4.47
CA ALA A 114 0.23 3.73 -3.61
C ALA A 114 -0.56 4.90 -4.23
N LEU A 115 0.13 5.85 -4.85
CA LEU A 115 -0.50 6.94 -5.61
C LEU A 115 -1.29 6.41 -6.79
N LEU A 116 -0.68 5.60 -7.64
CA LEU A 116 -1.34 5.00 -8.82
C LEU A 116 -2.58 4.21 -8.43
N ALA A 117 -2.48 3.35 -7.40
CA ALA A 117 -3.61 2.59 -6.89
C ALA A 117 -4.73 3.52 -6.40
N SER A 118 -4.39 4.62 -5.71
CA SER A 118 -5.38 5.60 -5.24
C SER A 118 -6.12 6.27 -6.39
N TYR A 119 -5.42 6.65 -7.47
CA TYR A 119 -6.04 7.23 -8.66
C TYR A 119 -6.95 6.23 -9.39
N LEU A 120 -6.48 5.00 -9.62
CA LEU A 120 -7.24 3.97 -10.32
C LEU A 120 -8.51 3.56 -9.56
N LEU A 121 -8.42 3.42 -8.24
CA LEU A 121 -9.56 3.06 -7.40
C LEU A 121 -10.60 4.19 -7.31
N GLU A 122 -10.16 5.45 -7.26
CA GLU A 122 -11.05 6.60 -7.24
C GLU A 122 -11.82 6.74 -8.57
N ASP A 123 -11.13 6.58 -9.70
CA ASP A 123 -11.75 6.62 -11.02
C ASP A 123 -12.78 5.49 -11.20
N ARG A 124 -12.41 4.27 -10.80
CA ARG A 124 -13.32 3.11 -10.82
C ARG A 124 -14.56 3.33 -9.95
N GLY A 125 -14.37 3.89 -8.75
CA GLY A 125 -15.47 4.23 -7.84
C GLY A 125 -16.40 5.31 -8.40
N ARG A 126 -15.87 6.29 -9.13
CA ARG A 126 -16.67 7.32 -9.82
C ARG A 126 -17.49 6.72 -10.96
N ARG A 127 -16.89 5.87 -11.79
CA ARG A 127 -17.60 5.19 -12.91
C ARG A 127 -18.73 4.29 -12.41
N ILE A 128 -18.50 3.51 -11.37
CA ILE A 128 -19.52 2.63 -10.78
C ILE A 128 -20.68 3.46 -10.21
N ARG A 129 -20.41 4.54 -9.46
CA ARG A 129 -21.47 5.42 -8.92
C ARG A 129 -22.26 6.08 -10.04
N GLY A 130 -21.60 6.53 -11.12
CA GLY A 130 -22.28 7.09 -12.31
C GLY A 130 -23.19 6.09 -13.00
N ALA A 131 -22.75 4.84 -13.16
CA ALA A 131 -23.58 3.77 -13.74
C ALA A 131 -24.81 3.45 -12.88
N TRP A 132 -24.65 3.37 -11.55
CA TRP A 132 -25.77 3.15 -10.63
C TRP A 132 -26.78 4.30 -10.62
N SER A 133 -26.33 5.57 -10.68
CA SER A 133 -27.25 6.71 -10.76
C SER A 133 -28.02 6.72 -12.07
N ALA A 134 -27.39 6.36 -13.20
CA ALA A 134 -28.05 6.26 -14.50
C ALA A 134 -29.10 5.14 -14.54
N LEU A 135 -28.80 3.98 -13.95
CA LEU A 135 -29.76 2.87 -13.84
C LEU A 135 -30.98 3.26 -12.99
N ARG A 136 -30.79 3.91 -11.84
CA ARG A 136 -31.91 4.38 -11.00
C ARG A 136 -32.77 5.43 -11.71
N ALA A 137 -32.17 6.32 -12.51
CA ALA A 137 -32.92 7.31 -13.27
C ALA A 137 -33.79 6.67 -14.39
N ARG A 138 -33.28 5.58 -15.00
CA ARG A 138 -34.06 4.81 -16.01
C ARG A 138 -35.23 4.07 -15.37
N SER A 139 -35.05 3.44 -14.20
CA SER A 139 -36.10 2.73 -13.47
C SER A 139 -37.26 3.67 -13.13
N ARG A 140 -36.98 4.87 -12.62
CA ARG A 140 -38.02 5.86 -12.30
C ARG A 140 -38.82 6.33 -13.50
N ARG A 141 -38.19 6.49 -14.68
CA ARG A 141 -38.92 6.87 -15.91
C ARG A 141 -39.76 5.74 -16.49
N ALA A 142 -39.52 4.51 -16.12
CA ALA A 142 -40.31 3.38 -16.55
C ALA A 142 -41.57 3.15 -15.67
N GLU A 143 -41.63 3.80 -14.52
CA GLU A 143 -42.76 3.77 -13.58
C GLU A 143 -43.75 4.95 -13.78
N GLU A 144 -43.33 5.98 -14.55
CA GLU A 144 -44.18 7.11 -14.99
C GLU A 144 -44.89 6.82 -16.34
#